data_94b2d262d578dd663fc408111f1c599c
#
_entry.id   94b2d262d578dd663fc408111f1c599c
#
_cell.length_a   1.000
_cell.length_b   1.000
_cell.length_c   1.000
_cell.angle_alpha   90.00
_cell.angle_beta   90.00
_cell.angle_gamma   90.00
#
_symmetry.space_group_name_H-M   'P 1'
#
loop_
_entity.id
_entity.type
_entity.pdbx_description
1 polymer ?
#
loop_
_entity_poly.entity_id
_entity_poly.type
_entity_poly.pdbx_seq_one_letter_code
_entity_poly.pdbx_strand_id
1 'polypeptide(L)' 'TLEQAFNMYKNFKEKYIKEVADYYKESIPQNLYNAMYSYTVDIND' A
#
# COMPACT_ATOMS: atom_id res chain seq x y z
N THR A 1 -19.61 -10.32 3.16
CA THR A 1 -19.81 -10.17 1.71
C THR A 1 -18.47 -10.04 0.99
N LEU A 2 -18.49 -10.24 -0.31
CA LEU A 2 -17.28 -10.08 -1.13
C LEU A 2 -16.72 -8.65 -1.04
N GLU A 3 -17.60 -7.67 -1.03
CA GLU A 3 -17.19 -6.28 -0.92
C GLU A 3 -16.50 -6.00 0.41
N GLN A 4 -17.03 -6.52 1.50
CA GLN A 4 -16.43 -6.36 2.81
C GLN A 4 -15.04 -7.02 2.86
N ALA A 5 -14.94 -8.23 2.31
CA ALA A 5 -13.66 -8.94 2.27
C ALA A 5 -12.63 -8.16 1.45
N PHE A 6 -13.04 -7.62 0.31
CA PHE A 6 -12.14 -6.81 -0.52
C PHE A 6 -11.68 -5.56 0.22
N ASN A 7 -12.59 -4.88 0.92
CA ASN A 7 -12.24 -3.66 1.65
C ASN A 7 -11.24 -3.96 2.77
N MET A 8 -11.40 -5.08 3.47
CA MET A 8 -10.44 -5.48 4.50
C MET A 8 -9.08 -5.78 3.90
N TYR A 9 -9.04 -6.49 2.80
CA TYR A 9 -7.79 -6.79 2.08
C TYR A 9 -7.11 -5.51 1.60
N LYS A 10 -7.90 -4.62 1.00
CA LYS A 10 -7.39 -3.35 0.48
C LYS A 10 -6.74 -2.52 1.59
N ASN A 11 -7.45 -2.35 2.71
CA ASN A 11 -6.95 -1.55 3.81
C ASN A 11 -5.69 -2.16 4.41
N PHE A 12 -5.66 -3.48 4.57
CA PHE A 12 -4.50 -4.18 5.09
C PHE A 12 -3.29 -4.00 4.17
N LYS A 13 -3.48 -4.21 2.88
CA LYS A 13 -2.39 -4.15 1.92
C LYS A 13 -1.83 -2.74 1.78
N GLU A 14 -2.70 -1.74 1.72
CA GLU A 14 -2.26 -0.36 1.61
C GLU A 14 -1.49 0.08 2.86
N LYS A 15 -1.98 -0.31 4.03
CA LYS A 15 -1.29 -0.01 5.28
C LYS A 15 0.07 -0.69 5.33
N TYR A 16 0.13 -1.96 4.91
CA TYR A 16 1.38 -2.72 4.90
C TYR A 16 2.41 -2.05 3.99
N ILE A 17 2.00 -1.60 2.81
CA ILE A 17 2.92 -0.97 1.87
C ILE A 17 3.45 0.34 2.45
N LYS A 18 2.61 1.12 3.13
CA LYS A 18 3.06 2.34 3.79
C LYS A 18 4.05 2.06 4.90
N GLU A 19 3.82 1.01 5.67
CA GLU A 19 4.75 0.63 6.73
C GLU A 19 6.10 0.20 6.17
N VAL A 20 6.09 -0.55 5.06
CA VAL A 20 7.33 -0.95 4.39
C VAL A 20 8.05 0.28 3.85
N ALA A 21 7.31 1.22 3.26
CA ALA A 21 7.91 2.45 2.75
C ALA A 21 8.59 3.24 3.87
N ASP A 22 7.95 3.36 5.02
CA ASP A 22 8.54 4.06 6.16
C ASP A 22 9.78 3.35 6.68
N TYR A 23 9.76 2.02 6.69
CA TYR A 23 10.90 1.24 7.15
C TYR A 23 12.13 1.46 6.27
N TYR A 24 11.92 1.55 4.96
CA TYR A 24 13.02 1.69 3.99
C TYR A 24 13.19 3.12 3.49
N LYS A 25 12.59 4.08 4.15
CA LYS A 25 12.54 5.47 3.69
C LYS A 25 13.89 6.03 3.27
N GLU A 26 14.94 5.74 4.03
CA GLU A 26 16.26 6.26 3.74
C GLU A 26 17.04 5.41 2.74
N SER A 27 16.52 4.23 2.42
CA SER A 27 17.20 3.27 1.54
C SER A 27 16.63 3.26 0.13
N ILE A 28 15.53 3.95 -0.12
CA ILE A 28 14.87 3.93 -1.43
C ILE A 28 14.78 5.36 -1.99
N PRO A 29 14.72 5.49 -3.33
CA PRO A 29 14.57 6.81 -3.94
C PRO A 29 13.28 7.49 -3.51
N GLN A 30 13.29 8.81 -3.47
CA GLN A 30 12.13 9.58 -3.04
C GLN A 30 10.90 9.31 -3.92
N ASN A 31 11.10 9.19 -5.24
CA ASN A 31 9.97 8.93 -6.13
C ASN A 31 9.35 7.57 -5.87
N LEU A 32 10.15 6.58 -5.52
CA LEU A 32 9.60 5.26 -5.16
C LEU A 32 8.83 5.34 -3.85
N TYR A 33 9.37 6.04 -2.86
CA TYR A 33 8.68 6.25 -1.59
C TYR A 33 7.31 6.91 -1.82
N ASN A 34 7.28 7.96 -2.64
CA ASN A 34 6.03 8.65 -2.94
C ASN A 34 5.03 7.74 -3.65
N ALA A 35 5.53 6.90 -4.57
CA ALA A 35 4.67 5.95 -5.28
C ALA A 35 4.08 4.92 -4.32
N MET A 36 4.86 4.43 -3.37
CA MET A 36 4.38 3.46 -2.39
C MET A 36 3.32 4.09 -1.47
N TYR A 37 3.52 5.34 -1.07
CA TYR A 37 2.54 6.02 -0.23
C TYR A 37 1.25 6.33 -0.95
N SER A 38 1.29 6.48 -2.27
CA SER A 38 0.12 6.74 -3.09
C SER A 38 -0.53 5.47 -3.62
N TYR A 39 0.04 4.31 -3.29
CA TYR A 39 -0.45 3.04 -3.79
C TYR A 39 -1.88 2.78 -3.31
N THR A 40 -2.72 2.38 -4.24
CA THR A 40 -4.08 1.94 -3.92
C THR A 40 -4.34 0.60 -4.56
N VAL A 41 -5.06 -0.26 -3.85
CA VAL A 41 -5.39 -1.59 -4.36
C VAL A 41 -6.58 -1.48 -5.31
N ASP A 42 -6.39 -1.98 -6.52
CA ASP A 42 -7.47 -2.06 -7.52
C ASP A 42 -8.21 -3.37 -7.34
N ILE A 43 -9.51 -3.36 -7.65
CA ILE A 43 -10.33 -4.56 -7.53
C ILE A 43 -9.86 -5.66 -8.48
N ASN A 44 -9.11 -5.31 -9.51
CA ASN A 44 -8.57 -6.26 -10.47
C ASN A 44 -7.15 -6.73 -10.14
N ASP A 45 -6.67 -6.33 -9.01
CA ASP A 45 -5.31 -6.72 -8.54
C ASP A 45 -5.22 -8.21 -8.25
#